data_8638c3f06bd90ab7d6516171e685f334
#
_entry.id   8638c3f06bd90ab7d6516171e685f334
#
_cell.length_a   1.000
_cell.length_b   1.000
_cell.length_c   1.000
_cell.angle_alpha   90.00
_cell.angle_beta   90.00
_cell.angle_gamma   90.00
#
_symmetry.space_group_name_H-M   'P 1'
#
loop_
_entity.id
_entity.type
_entity.pdbx_description
1 polymer ?
#
loop_
_entity_poly.entity_id
_entity_poly.type
_entity_poly.pdbx_seq_one_letter_code
_entity_poly.pdbx_strand_id
1 'polypeptide(L)'
;MAQTKDILFIDPGHAFGIENRTSPFITENFTVIDQYEFADFDVTPYKCIVVHDFVDQVYLARHRAKIESYLNDRNIVVWGGHLIREWLPGCPIFTPKTVKGVADYDISIVNEHPVFDCVDTNEMTYNKGVAGFFARGSHTPVPEGAEVLLTLPDEAHITYIDRNTTNGTIFAHAGRDLFAQRMQKKSTDRISTQLLQWIHDEAKRLKGDK
;
A
#
# COMPACT_ATOMS: atom_id res chain seq x y z
N MET A 1 14.98 16.69 -19.70
CA MET A 1 13.66 17.10 -19.20
C MET A 1 13.49 16.42 -17.85
N ALA A 2 13.15 17.16 -16.79
CA ALA A 2 12.85 16.54 -15.50
C ALA A 2 11.61 15.63 -15.69
N GLN A 3 11.72 14.38 -15.25
CA GLN A 3 10.61 13.44 -15.30
C GLN A 3 9.48 14.02 -14.41
N THR A 4 8.32 14.27 -14.99
CA THR A 4 7.16 14.74 -14.22
C THR A 4 6.76 13.63 -13.25
N LYS A 5 6.77 13.94 -11.93
CA LYS A 5 6.35 13.01 -10.90
C LYS A 5 4.83 12.89 -10.97
N ASP A 6 4.35 11.75 -11.41
CA ASP A 6 2.94 11.45 -11.64
C ASP A 6 2.34 10.52 -10.55
N ILE A 7 3.05 10.39 -9.42
CA ILE A 7 2.60 9.67 -8.23
C ILE A 7 2.61 10.62 -7.05
N LEU A 8 1.49 10.69 -6.34
CA LEU A 8 1.31 11.50 -5.14
C LEU A 8 1.54 10.63 -3.90
N PHE A 9 2.34 11.13 -2.95
CA PHE A 9 2.56 10.49 -1.65
C PHE A 9 1.96 11.37 -0.55
N ILE A 10 1.01 10.83 0.21
CA ILE A 10 0.37 11.53 1.33
C ILE A 10 1.19 11.24 2.59
N ASP A 11 1.87 12.26 3.10
CA ASP A 11 2.71 12.19 4.30
C ASP A 11 1.90 12.49 5.55
N PRO A 12 1.86 11.59 6.54
CA PRO A 12 1.22 11.85 7.83
C PRO A 12 2.00 12.82 8.73
N GLY A 13 3.22 13.22 8.38
CA GLY A 13 4.02 14.17 9.14
C GLY A 13 4.65 13.62 10.42
N HIS A 14 4.53 12.32 10.70
CA HIS A 14 5.05 11.75 11.94
C HIS A 14 6.58 11.54 11.94
N ALA A 15 7.20 11.60 13.11
CA ALA A 15 8.67 11.53 13.25
C ALA A 15 9.29 10.23 12.73
N PHE A 16 8.63 9.09 12.90
CA PHE A 16 9.17 7.78 12.49
C PHE A 16 9.28 7.60 10.96
N GLY A 17 8.58 8.38 10.17
CA GLY A 17 8.61 8.34 8.70
C GLY A 17 9.62 9.28 8.05
N ILE A 18 10.28 10.16 8.81
CA ILE A 18 11.15 11.20 8.25
C ILE A 18 12.22 10.63 7.33
N GLU A 19 12.95 9.61 7.79
CA GLU A 19 14.04 9.01 7.02
C GLU A 19 13.54 8.43 5.69
N ASN A 20 12.36 7.79 5.68
CA ASN A 20 11.78 7.27 4.46
C ASN A 20 11.34 8.38 3.51
N ARG A 21 10.51 9.32 3.96
CA ARG A 21 9.91 10.36 3.08
C ARG A 21 10.91 11.38 2.56
N THR A 22 12.03 11.61 3.26
CA THR A 22 13.12 12.47 2.80
C THR A 22 14.19 11.75 1.99
N SER A 23 14.07 10.43 1.83
CA SER A 23 15.04 9.65 1.05
C SER A 23 15.03 10.04 -0.43
N PRO A 24 16.17 9.92 -1.13
CA PRO A 24 16.25 10.18 -2.58
C PRO A 24 15.19 9.40 -3.36
N PHE A 25 14.95 8.14 -3.00
CA PHE A 25 13.93 7.32 -3.68
C PHE A 25 12.54 7.96 -3.64
N ILE A 26 12.09 8.47 -2.49
CA ILE A 26 10.79 9.13 -2.38
C ILE A 26 10.83 10.48 -3.07
N THR A 27 11.82 11.31 -2.79
CA THR A 27 11.88 12.67 -3.34
C THR A 27 12.10 12.74 -4.84
N GLU A 28 12.65 11.71 -5.46
CA GLU A 28 12.86 11.65 -6.93
C GLU A 28 11.63 11.11 -7.66
N ASN A 29 10.87 10.17 -7.06
CA ASN A 29 9.78 9.47 -7.74
C ASN A 29 8.38 9.99 -7.38
N PHE A 30 8.22 10.68 -6.25
CA PHE A 30 6.90 11.10 -5.76
C PHE A 30 6.80 12.62 -5.57
N THR A 31 5.61 13.17 -5.79
CA THR A 31 5.21 14.45 -5.21
C THR A 31 4.69 14.17 -3.80
N VAL A 32 5.30 14.80 -2.80
CA VAL A 32 4.93 14.59 -1.40
C VAL A 32 4.12 15.80 -0.93
N ILE A 33 2.95 15.53 -0.30
CA ILE A 33 2.13 16.56 0.35
C ILE A 33 1.86 16.18 1.80
N ASP A 34 1.62 17.17 2.66
CA ASP A 34 1.07 16.92 3.98
C ASP A 34 -0.37 16.38 3.86
N GLN A 35 -0.75 15.44 4.73
CA GLN A 35 -2.07 14.82 4.68
C GLN A 35 -3.22 15.83 4.76
N TYR A 36 -3.05 16.96 5.48
CA TYR A 36 -4.09 17.97 5.63
C TYR A 36 -4.21 18.93 4.44
N GLU A 37 -3.25 18.90 3.49
CA GLU A 37 -3.38 19.58 2.21
C GLU A 37 -4.29 18.82 1.24
N PHE A 38 -4.52 17.52 1.45
CA PHE A 38 -5.22 16.65 0.52
C PHE A 38 -6.60 17.17 0.11
N ALA A 39 -7.35 17.83 0.99
CA ALA A 39 -8.70 18.33 0.69
C ALA A 39 -8.71 19.28 -0.52
N ASP A 40 -7.78 20.23 -0.55
CA ASP A 40 -7.72 21.30 -1.54
C ASP A 40 -6.71 21.04 -2.66
N PHE A 41 -5.90 19.99 -2.53
CA PHE A 41 -4.87 19.65 -3.49
C PHE A 41 -5.46 19.06 -4.79
N ASP A 42 -5.01 19.52 -5.95
CA ASP A 42 -5.41 18.93 -7.23
C ASP A 42 -4.72 17.59 -7.47
N VAL A 43 -5.49 16.51 -7.41
CA VAL A 43 -5.01 15.14 -7.61
C VAL A 43 -5.10 14.66 -9.06
N THR A 44 -5.72 15.44 -9.95
CA THR A 44 -6.00 15.02 -11.35
C THR A 44 -4.75 14.74 -12.20
N PRO A 45 -3.58 15.40 -11.99
CA PRO A 45 -2.37 15.09 -12.74
C PRO A 45 -1.70 13.77 -12.37
N TYR A 46 -2.10 13.16 -11.24
CA TYR A 46 -1.45 11.98 -10.69
C TYR A 46 -2.20 10.71 -11.08
N LYS A 47 -1.48 9.66 -11.45
CA LYS A 47 -2.02 8.35 -11.78
C LYS A 47 -2.15 7.41 -10.57
N CYS A 48 -1.44 7.73 -9.48
CA CYS A 48 -1.48 6.96 -8.24
C CYS A 48 -1.37 7.88 -7.04
N ILE A 49 -2.17 7.59 -6.02
CA ILE A 49 -2.03 8.14 -4.67
C ILE A 49 -1.51 7.02 -3.76
N VAL A 50 -0.38 7.26 -3.12
CA VAL A 50 0.18 6.40 -2.06
C VAL A 50 -0.19 7.00 -0.72
N VAL A 51 -0.82 6.19 0.14
CA VAL A 51 -1.25 6.61 1.47
C VAL A 51 -0.46 5.83 2.51
N HIS A 52 0.23 6.55 3.38
CA HIS A 52 1.11 5.99 4.41
C HIS A 52 0.32 5.46 5.62
N ASP A 53 0.91 4.52 6.38
CA ASP A 53 0.28 3.78 7.49
C ASP A 53 -0.18 4.63 8.68
N PHE A 54 0.38 5.80 8.93
CA PHE A 54 0.06 6.65 10.09
C PHE A 54 -0.79 7.88 9.77
N VAL A 55 -1.50 7.89 8.64
CA VAL A 55 -2.39 9.01 8.28
C VAL A 55 -3.55 9.18 9.25
N ASP A 56 -4.04 10.43 9.37
CA ASP A 56 -5.29 10.71 10.06
C ASP A 56 -6.48 10.18 9.26
N GLN A 57 -6.92 8.97 9.62
CA GLN A 57 -8.02 8.31 8.93
C GLN A 57 -9.38 8.95 9.23
N VAL A 58 -9.53 9.74 10.30
CA VAL A 58 -10.74 10.54 10.53
C VAL A 58 -10.83 11.66 9.52
N TYR A 59 -9.69 12.30 9.23
CA TYR A 59 -9.60 13.32 8.19
C TYR A 59 -9.88 12.72 6.80
N LEU A 60 -9.24 11.60 6.43
CA LEU A 60 -9.48 10.95 5.14
C LEU A 60 -10.93 10.49 4.97
N ALA A 61 -11.58 10.00 6.03
CA ALA A 61 -12.98 9.58 5.98
C ALA A 61 -13.93 10.76 5.67
N ARG A 62 -13.60 11.98 6.10
CA ARG A 62 -14.35 13.19 5.73
C ARG A 62 -14.20 13.55 4.25
N HIS A 63 -13.10 13.12 3.62
CA HIS A 63 -12.79 13.36 2.21
C HIS A 63 -12.91 12.11 1.34
N ARG A 64 -13.62 11.08 1.82
CA ARG A 64 -13.84 9.81 1.13
C ARG A 64 -14.35 9.99 -0.29
N ALA A 65 -15.30 10.90 -0.50
CA ALA A 65 -15.87 11.16 -1.83
C ALA A 65 -14.81 11.58 -2.87
N LYS A 66 -13.76 12.31 -2.46
CA LYS A 66 -12.65 12.69 -3.32
C LYS A 66 -11.82 11.46 -3.75
N ILE A 67 -11.59 10.52 -2.81
CA ILE A 67 -10.87 9.27 -3.07
C ILE A 67 -11.70 8.37 -4.00
N GLU A 68 -13.01 8.27 -3.77
CA GLU A 68 -13.92 7.50 -4.63
C GLU A 68 -13.97 8.07 -6.06
N SER A 69 -14.08 9.39 -6.20
CA SER A 69 -14.04 10.06 -7.51
C SER A 69 -12.73 9.80 -8.22
N TYR A 70 -11.61 9.95 -7.51
CA TYR A 70 -10.27 9.70 -8.06
C TYR A 70 -10.10 8.26 -8.57
N LEU A 71 -10.57 7.27 -7.83
CA LEU A 71 -10.56 5.85 -8.26
C LEU A 71 -11.49 5.61 -9.46
N ASN A 72 -12.67 6.24 -9.47
CA ASN A 72 -13.62 6.09 -10.59
C ASN A 72 -13.12 6.73 -11.89
N ASP A 73 -12.15 7.64 -11.82
CA ASP A 73 -11.42 8.20 -12.96
C ASP A 73 -10.28 7.30 -13.45
N ARG A 74 -10.32 5.99 -13.12
CA ARG A 74 -9.33 4.97 -13.52
C ARG A 74 -7.92 5.25 -13.02
N ASN A 75 -7.79 5.65 -11.77
CA ASN A 75 -6.52 5.86 -11.10
C ASN A 75 -6.27 4.78 -10.04
N ILE A 76 -5.09 4.84 -9.42
CA ILE A 76 -4.62 3.83 -8.48
C ILE A 76 -4.53 4.44 -7.08
N VAL A 77 -4.95 3.69 -6.07
CA VAL A 77 -4.62 3.98 -4.67
C VAL A 77 -3.81 2.82 -4.11
N VAL A 78 -2.64 3.12 -3.57
CA VAL A 78 -1.82 2.19 -2.80
C VAL A 78 -1.95 2.55 -1.33
N TRP A 79 -2.42 1.61 -0.53
CA TRP A 79 -2.59 1.74 0.91
C TRP A 79 -1.73 0.72 1.65
N GLY A 80 -0.93 1.18 2.60
CA GLY A 80 -0.28 0.35 3.59
C GLY A 80 -0.65 0.82 4.99
N GLY A 81 -1.28 -0.06 5.80
CA GLY A 81 -1.68 0.33 7.15
C GLY A 81 -2.82 -0.49 7.71
N HIS A 82 -3.23 -0.15 8.92
CA HIS A 82 -4.39 -0.71 9.59
C HIS A 82 -5.60 0.19 9.32
N LEU A 83 -6.53 -0.22 8.46
CA LEU A 83 -7.74 0.55 8.19
C LEU A 83 -8.66 0.51 9.42
N ILE A 84 -8.84 1.65 10.07
CA ILE A 84 -9.69 1.79 11.27
C ILE A 84 -10.91 2.70 11.01
N ARG A 85 -11.02 3.29 9.83
CA ARG A 85 -12.15 4.08 9.35
C ARG A 85 -12.40 3.77 7.88
N GLU A 86 -13.65 3.78 7.47
CA GLU A 86 -14.09 3.48 6.10
C GLU A 86 -13.86 4.66 5.16
N TRP A 87 -12.60 4.94 4.81
CA TRP A 87 -12.25 5.97 3.85
C TRP A 87 -11.84 5.40 2.48
N LEU A 88 -11.38 4.14 2.44
CA LEU A 88 -10.97 3.46 1.22
C LEU A 88 -12.08 2.52 0.75
N PRO A 89 -12.66 2.73 -0.45
CA PRO A 89 -13.77 1.92 -0.96
C PRO A 89 -13.46 0.43 -0.96
N GLY A 90 -14.38 -0.39 -0.49
CA GLY A 90 -14.26 -1.85 -0.50
C GLY A 90 -13.21 -2.44 0.45
N CYS A 91 -12.30 -1.64 0.99
CA CYS A 91 -11.31 -2.16 1.92
C CYS A 91 -11.94 -2.43 3.29
N PRO A 92 -11.89 -3.67 3.81
CA PRO A 92 -12.42 -4.00 5.12
C PRO A 92 -11.62 -3.36 6.26
N ILE A 93 -12.30 -3.10 7.36
CA ILE A 93 -11.65 -2.66 8.60
C ILE A 93 -10.62 -3.72 9.04
N PHE A 94 -9.47 -3.24 9.49
CA PHE A 94 -8.39 -4.09 9.96
C PHE A 94 -8.81 -4.95 11.14
N THR A 95 -8.52 -6.25 11.07
CA THR A 95 -8.73 -7.21 12.14
C THR A 95 -7.37 -7.70 12.66
N PRO A 96 -7.03 -7.42 13.93
CA PRO A 96 -5.82 -7.95 14.54
C PRO A 96 -5.81 -9.48 14.56
N LYS A 97 -4.65 -10.10 14.26
CA LYS A 97 -4.49 -11.54 14.41
C LYS A 97 -4.36 -11.94 15.87
N THR A 98 -5.09 -12.96 16.30
CA THR A 98 -4.83 -13.62 17.58
C THR A 98 -3.56 -14.45 17.47
N VAL A 99 -2.56 -14.11 18.26
CA VAL A 99 -1.23 -14.71 18.21
C VAL A 99 -1.03 -15.64 19.41
N LYS A 100 -0.70 -16.90 19.15
CA LYS A 100 -0.35 -17.92 20.15
C LYS A 100 1.14 -18.26 20.11
N GLY A 101 1.77 -18.05 18.97
CA GLY A 101 3.18 -18.34 18.75
C GLY A 101 3.74 -17.55 17.57
N VAL A 102 5.04 -17.67 17.34
CA VAL A 102 5.75 -16.95 16.27
C VAL A 102 5.25 -17.37 14.87
N ALA A 103 4.88 -18.65 14.71
CA ALA A 103 4.37 -19.17 13.45
C ALA A 103 3.05 -18.52 12.98
N ASP A 104 2.31 -17.85 13.88
CA ASP A 104 1.12 -17.08 13.50
C ASP A 104 1.44 -15.83 12.66
N TYR A 105 2.72 -15.48 12.55
CA TYR A 105 3.22 -14.40 11.68
C TYR A 105 3.86 -14.89 10.38
N ASP A 106 3.89 -16.20 10.12
CA ASP A 106 4.49 -16.74 8.90
C ASP A 106 3.72 -16.26 7.68
N ILE A 107 4.44 -15.64 6.76
CA ILE A 107 3.86 -15.08 5.54
C ILE A 107 3.90 -16.10 4.43
N SER A 108 2.79 -16.26 3.73
CA SER A 108 2.67 -17.10 2.55
C SER A 108 2.31 -16.28 1.32
N ILE A 109 2.97 -16.55 0.19
CA ILE A 109 2.58 -16.04 -1.12
C ILE A 109 1.45 -16.96 -1.62
N VAL A 110 0.28 -16.36 -1.89
CA VAL A 110 -0.91 -17.10 -2.41
C VAL A 110 -0.90 -17.07 -3.93
N ASN A 111 -0.66 -15.89 -4.50
CA ASN A 111 -0.51 -15.71 -5.94
C ASN A 111 0.84 -15.05 -6.22
N GLU A 112 1.59 -15.63 -7.16
CA GLU A 112 2.84 -15.04 -7.64
C GLU A 112 2.54 -13.67 -8.27
N HIS A 113 3.30 -12.65 -7.87
CA HIS A 113 3.09 -11.31 -8.37
C HIS A 113 4.41 -10.54 -8.45
N PRO A 114 4.63 -9.72 -9.51
CA PRO A 114 5.91 -9.01 -9.72
C PRO A 114 6.38 -8.16 -8.54
N VAL A 115 5.47 -7.64 -7.72
CA VAL A 115 5.82 -6.86 -6.50
C VAL A 115 6.60 -7.68 -5.49
N PHE A 116 6.42 -9.00 -5.46
CA PHE A 116 7.07 -9.92 -4.52
C PHE A 116 8.00 -10.93 -5.19
N ASP A 117 8.34 -10.70 -6.46
CA ASP A 117 9.27 -11.57 -7.17
C ASP A 117 10.64 -11.60 -6.50
N CYS A 118 11.18 -12.81 -6.32
CA CYS A 118 12.45 -13.05 -5.64
C CYS A 118 12.54 -12.45 -4.21
N VAL A 119 11.42 -12.32 -3.50
CA VAL A 119 11.38 -11.90 -2.10
C VAL A 119 11.18 -13.13 -1.20
N ASP A 120 12.09 -13.33 -0.26
CA ASP A 120 12.01 -14.42 0.73
C ASP A 120 10.95 -14.11 1.80
N THR A 121 9.98 -14.99 1.96
CA THR A 121 8.90 -14.85 2.96
C THR A 121 9.41 -14.84 4.40
N ASN A 122 10.51 -15.54 4.69
CA ASN A 122 11.13 -15.44 6.01
C ASN A 122 11.68 -14.05 6.29
N GLU A 123 12.18 -13.35 5.27
CA GLU A 123 12.67 -11.98 5.43
C GLU A 123 11.53 -10.97 5.53
N MET A 124 10.32 -11.28 5.03
CA MET A 124 9.10 -10.54 5.35
C MET A 124 8.67 -10.81 6.79
N THR A 125 8.62 -12.08 7.20
CA THR A 125 8.18 -12.49 8.55
C THR A 125 9.09 -11.92 9.64
N TYR A 126 10.42 -11.99 9.44
CA TYR A 126 11.39 -11.62 10.46
C TYR A 126 12.16 -10.33 10.11
N ASN A 127 12.10 -9.35 10.99
CA ASN A 127 12.97 -8.18 10.93
C ASN A 127 13.86 -8.13 12.17
N LYS A 128 15.18 -8.25 11.96
CA LYS A 128 16.18 -8.32 13.07
C LYS A 128 15.85 -9.38 14.12
N GLY A 129 15.34 -10.55 13.68
CA GLY A 129 14.96 -11.67 14.53
C GLY A 129 13.61 -11.52 15.23
N VAL A 130 12.83 -10.49 14.93
CA VAL A 130 11.50 -10.25 15.51
C VAL A 130 10.44 -10.40 14.44
N ALA A 131 9.42 -11.23 14.70
CA ALA A 131 8.28 -11.41 13.79
C ALA A 131 7.20 -10.34 13.96
N GLY A 132 6.32 -10.22 12.95
CA GLY A 132 5.13 -9.37 13.00
C GLY A 132 5.36 -7.90 12.68
N PHE A 133 6.52 -7.52 12.13
CA PHE A 133 6.73 -6.15 11.64
C PHE A 133 6.14 -5.92 10.25
N PHE A 134 6.00 -6.95 9.44
CA PHE A 134 5.43 -6.84 8.10
C PHE A 134 3.91 -6.72 8.15
N ALA A 135 3.24 -7.61 8.92
CA ALA A 135 1.81 -7.53 9.19
C ALA A 135 1.46 -8.17 10.55
N ARG A 136 0.39 -7.68 11.20
CA ARG A 136 -0.10 -8.17 12.50
C ARG A 136 -1.59 -8.48 12.53
N GLY A 137 -2.20 -8.56 11.38
CA GLY A 137 -3.63 -8.80 11.18
C GLY A 137 -3.95 -8.72 9.70
N SER A 138 -5.20 -8.55 9.37
CA SER A 138 -5.68 -8.65 8.00
C SER A 138 -6.77 -7.64 7.67
N HIS A 139 -7.04 -7.51 6.38
CA HIS A 139 -8.25 -6.90 5.81
C HIS A 139 -9.16 -8.01 5.26
N THR A 140 -9.61 -8.92 6.10
CA THR A 140 -10.47 -10.06 5.73
C THR A 140 -11.90 -9.82 6.18
N PRO A 141 -12.93 -10.17 5.34
CA PRO A 141 -12.83 -10.68 3.96
C PRO A 141 -12.47 -9.60 2.96
N VAL A 142 -11.66 -9.93 1.96
CA VAL A 142 -11.38 -9.02 0.84
C VAL A 142 -12.60 -8.85 -0.06
N PRO A 143 -12.68 -7.77 -0.87
CA PRO A 143 -13.74 -7.59 -1.87
C PRO A 143 -13.85 -8.79 -2.83
N GLU A 144 -15.06 -9.06 -3.31
CA GLU A 144 -15.31 -10.14 -4.27
C GLU A 144 -14.48 -9.94 -5.53
N GLY A 145 -13.77 -11.00 -5.94
CA GLY A 145 -12.89 -10.99 -7.11
C GLY A 145 -11.55 -10.26 -6.89
N ALA A 146 -11.24 -9.82 -5.69
CA ALA A 146 -9.92 -9.27 -5.39
C ALA A 146 -8.83 -10.35 -5.48
N GLU A 147 -7.68 -9.98 -6.02
CA GLU A 147 -6.50 -10.83 -6.16
C GLU A 147 -5.69 -10.80 -4.85
N VAL A 148 -5.80 -11.87 -4.04
CA VAL A 148 -5.01 -11.99 -2.80
C VAL A 148 -3.57 -12.38 -3.15
N LEU A 149 -2.60 -11.62 -2.67
CA LEU A 149 -1.17 -11.87 -2.92
C LEU A 149 -0.49 -12.55 -1.72
N LEU A 150 -0.73 -12.03 -0.52
CA LEU A 150 -0.08 -12.52 0.70
C LEU A 150 -1.10 -12.78 1.81
N THR A 151 -0.83 -13.83 2.60
CA THR A 151 -1.61 -14.17 3.80
C THR A 151 -0.72 -14.44 5.00
N LEU A 152 -1.29 -14.27 6.19
CA LEU A 152 -0.88 -14.96 7.41
C LEU A 152 -1.68 -16.29 7.55
N PRO A 153 -1.32 -17.19 8.48
CA PRO A 153 -2.10 -18.39 8.77
C PRO A 153 -3.59 -18.10 9.00
N ASP A 154 -4.43 -19.14 8.82
CA ASP A 154 -5.89 -19.07 8.93
C ASP A 154 -6.52 -18.08 7.90
N GLU A 155 -5.97 -18.05 6.68
CA GLU A 155 -6.47 -17.24 5.56
C GLU A 155 -6.61 -15.73 5.90
N ALA A 156 -5.76 -15.23 6.78
CA ALA A 156 -5.74 -13.81 7.11
C ALA A 156 -5.07 -13.02 5.97
N HIS A 157 -5.88 -12.45 5.08
CA HIS A 157 -5.40 -11.75 3.87
C HIS A 157 -4.73 -10.44 4.24
N ILE A 158 -3.43 -10.33 3.97
CA ILE A 158 -2.63 -9.17 4.34
C ILE A 158 -2.30 -8.24 3.17
N THR A 159 -2.28 -8.78 1.95
CA THR A 159 -2.04 -7.98 0.75
C THR A 159 -2.91 -8.47 -0.39
N TYR A 160 -3.62 -7.54 -1.03
CA TYR A 160 -4.47 -7.85 -2.17
C TYR A 160 -4.57 -6.67 -3.14
N ILE A 161 -5.01 -6.97 -4.36
CA ILE A 161 -5.36 -5.99 -5.39
C ILE A 161 -6.85 -6.12 -5.69
N ASP A 162 -7.57 -5.02 -5.60
CA ASP A 162 -8.97 -4.92 -5.99
C ASP A 162 -9.10 -4.03 -7.23
N ARG A 163 -9.66 -4.63 -8.30
CA ARG A 163 -9.94 -3.98 -9.59
C ARG A 163 -11.45 -3.97 -9.90
N ASN A 164 -12.29 -4.30 -8.92
CA ASN A 164 -13.71 -4.55 -9.14
C ASN A 164 -14.62 -3.58 -8.39
N THR A 165 -14.23 -3.12 -7.22
CA THR A 165 -15.04 -2.20 -6.39
C THR A 165 -15.22 -0.83 -7.04
N THR A 166 -14.23 -0.37 -7.80
CA THR A 166 -14.25 0.91 -8.52
C THR A 166 -13.78 0.74 -9.96
N ASN A 167 -13.80 1.80 -10.77
CA ASN A 167 -13.21 1.77 -12.11
C ASN A 167 -11.67 1.80 -12.09
N GLY A 168 -11.06 2.12 -10.96
CA GLY A 168 -9.62 2.16 -10.73
C GLY A 168 -9.09 0.88 -10.10
N THR A 169 -7.92 0.99 -9.48
CA THR A 169 -7.27 -0.14 -8.80
C THR A 169 -6.86 0.25 -7.37
N ILE A 170 -7.17 -0.61 -6.42
CA ILE A 170 -6.71 -0.50 -5.04
C ILE A 170 -5.69 -1.60 -4.79
N PHE A 171 -4.49 -1.21 -4.36
CA PHE A 171 -3.49 -2.11 -3.77
C PHE A 171 -3.50 -1.90 -2.26
N ALA A 172 -3.96 -2.88 -1.50
CA ALA A 172 -4.07 -2.78 -0.05
C ALA A 172 -3.12 -3.75 0.66
N HIS A 173 -2.43 -3.26 1.67
CA HIS A 173 -1.54 -4.04 2.53
C HIS A 173 -1.86 -3.76 4.01
N ALA A 174 -2.19 -4.81 4.78
CA ALA A 174 -2.56 -4.73 6.20
C ALA A 174 -1.33 -4.65 7.13
N GLY A 175 -0.36 -3.83 6.76
CA GLY A 175 0.91 -3.70 7.47
C GLY A 175 1.55 -2.34 7.20
N ARG A 176 2.83 -2.24 7.46
CA ARG A 176 3.57 -1.00 7.24
C ARG A 176 3.67 -0.67 5.75
N ASP A 177 3.81 0.61 5.46
CA ASP A 177 4.09 1.11 4.12
C ASP A 177 5.20 0.29 3.43
N LEU A 178 4.87 -0.30 2.28
CA LEU A 178 5.79 -1.13 1.51
C LEU A 178 6.94 -0.31 0.89
N PHE A 179 6.77 0.99 0.72
CA PHE A 179 7.85 1.89 0.31
C PHE A 179 8.86 2.17 1.42
N ALA A 180 8.57 1.76 2.67
CA ALA A 180 9.52 1.78 3.77
C ALA A 180 10.42 0.51 3.82
N GLN A 181 10.16 -0.51 3.00
CA GLN A 181 10.94 -1.74 2.91
C GLN A 181 12.19 -1.52 2.04
N ARG A 182 13.17 -0.79 2.59
CA ARG A 182 14.41 -0.46 1.86
C ARG A 182 15.60 -0.37 2.83
N MET A 183 16.82 -0.48 2.29
CA MET A 183 18.08 -0.30 3.02
C MET A 183 18.30 -1.29 4.17
N GLN A 184 17.64 -2.45 4.13
CA GLN A 184 17.75 -3.50 5.14
C GLN A 184 18.80 -4.57 4.79
N LYS A 185 19.35 -4.53 3.55
CA LYS A 185 20.23 -5.54 2.97
C LYS A 185 19.56 -6.92 2.92
N LYS A 186 18.32 -6.95 2.52
CA LYS A 186 17.45 -8.13 2.41
C LYS A 186 16.74 -8.16 1.06
N SER A 187 16.16 -9.30 0.73
CA SER A 187 15.34 -9.44 -0.48
C SER A 187 14.12 -8.49 -0.47
N THR A 188 13.60 -8.16 0.72
CA THR A 188 12.51 -7.19 0.90
C THR A 188 12.83 -5.78 0.40
N ASP A 189 14.10 -5.43 0.22
CA ASP A 189 14.50 -4.14 -0.36
C ASP A 189 14.03 -3.96 -1.81
N ARG A 190 13.71 -5.07 -2.49
CA ARG A 190 13.18 -5.06 -3.87
C ARG A 190 11.74 -4.55 -3.95
N ILE A 191 10.94 -4.76 -2.89
CA ILE A 191 9.49 -4.50 -2.88
C ILE A 191 9.18 -3.07 -3.31
N SER A 192 9.89 -2.09 -2.77
CA SER A 192 9.64 -0.68 -3.10
C SER A 192 9.81 -0.36 -4.59
N THR A 193 10.87 -0.89 -5.21
CA THR A 193 11.14 -0.67 -6.65
C THR A 193 10.17 -1.46 -7.52
N GLN A 194 9.85 -2.70 -7.14
CA GLN A 194 8.90 -3.55 -7.85
C GLN A 194 7.47 -2.99 -7.77
N LEU A 195 7.07 -2.47 -6.60
CA LEU A 195 5.78 -1.80 -6.43
C LEU A 195 5.69 -0.51 -7.27
N LEU A 196 6.76 0.30 -7.31
CA LEU A 196 6.83 1.47 -8.18
C LEU A 196 6.66 1.09 -9.66
N GLN A 197 7.36 0.06 -10.12
CA GLN A 197 7.22 -0.43 -11.49
C GLN A 197 5.80 -0.93 -11.77
N TRP A 198 5.23 -1.71 -10.85
CA TRP A 198 3.86 -2.19 -10.97
C TRP A 198 2.84 -1.04 -11.10
N ILE A 199 2.99 0.04 -10.32
CA ILE A 199 2.13 1.23 -10.42
C ILE A 199 2.17 1.80 -11.86
N HIS A 200 3.37 1.90 -12.45
CA HIS A 200 3.49 2.38 -13.83
C HIS A 200 2.80 1.47 -14.85
N ASP A 201 2.94 0.16 -14.68
CA ASP A 201 2.35 -0.82 -15.61
C ASP A 201 0.84 -0.93 -15.42
N GLU A 202 0.35 -0.89 -14.18
CA GLU A 202 -1.09 -0.87 -13.88
C GLU A 202 -1.77 0.41 -14.41
N ALA A 203 -1.09 1.56 -14.32
CA ALA A 203 -1.61 2.81 -14.89
C ALA A 203 -1.75 2.74 -16.42
N LYS A 204 -0.81 2.10 -17.13
CA LYS A 204 -0.95 1.84 -18.57
C LYS A 204 -2.15 0.93 -18.87
N ARG A 205 -2.29 -0.16 -18.09
CA ARG A 205 -3.43 -1.08 -18.21
C ARG A 205 -4.77 -0.34 -18.07
N LEU A 206 -4.91 0.53 -17.07
CA LEU A 206 -6.12 1.30 -16.80
C LEU A 206 -6.44 2.29 -17.94
N LYS A 207 -5.42 2.86 -18.59
CA LYS A 207 -5.59 3.79 -19.72
C LYS A 207 -5.81 3.09 -21.06
N GLY A 208 -5.67 1.76 -21.12
CA GLY A 208 -5.78 0.97 -22.34
C GLY A 208 -4.58 1.08 -23.27
N ASP A 209 -3.46 1.59 -22.79
CA ASP A 209 -2.19 1.63 -23.51
C ASP A 209 -1.56 0.22 -23.49
N LYS A 210 -1.38 -0.37 -24.70
CA LYS A 210 -0.73 -1.69 -24.89
C LYS A 210 0.77 -1.56 -25.01
#